data_c5852d33b5f70d5524f1dc1e1ba8e766
#
_entry.id   c5852d33b5f70d5524f1dc1e1ba8e766
#
_cell.length_a   1.000
_cell.length_b   1.000
_cell.length_c   1.000
_cell.angle_alpha   90.00
_cell.angle_beta   90.00
_cell.angle_gamma   90.00
#
_symmetry.space_group_name_H-M   'P 1'
#
loop_
_entity.id
_entity.type
_entity.pdbx_description
1 polymer ?
#
loop_
_entity_poly.entity_id
_entity_poly.type
_entity_poly.pdbx_seq_one_letter_code
_entity_poly.pdbx_strand_id
1 'polypeptide(L)'
;MKIDNILLDKLTAQAKASPRLRMNLDLRNSSADLSQRMLNALEPGTVLPIHRHRTTSEVVVMLRGRAVQYLYDEQGRETDAVLLAAGALDGDGVPGAVPGMTIGKGQWHKLVALESGTVIFEAKDGAYLPIGEEDIL
;
A
#
# COMPACT_ATOMS: atom_id res chain seq x y z
N MET A 1 -8.47 1.16 19.71
CA MET A 1 -7.02 1.20 19.35
C MET A 1 -6.72 2.52 18.66
N LYS A 2 -5.68 3.21 19.08
CA LYS A 2 -5.22 4.43 18.40
C LYS A 2 -4.25 4.05 17.29
N ILE A 3 -4.36 4.74 16.16
CA ILE A 3 -3.33 4.71 15.11
C ILE A 3 -2.41 5.90 15.40
N ASP A 4 -1.35 5.64 16.12
CA ASP A 4 -0.40 6.66 16.60
C ASP A 4 1.05 6.23 16.31
N ASN A 5 2.01 7.07 16.67
CA ASN A 5 3.42 6.78 16.41
C ASN A 5 3.90 5.52 17.14
N ILE A 6 3.33 5.19 18.30
CA ILE A 6 3.70 3.96 19.02
C ILE A 6 3.35 2.73 18.20
N LEU A 7 2.12 2.71 17.63
CA LEU A 7 1.68 1.62 16.76
C LEU A 7 2.53 1.55 15.48
N LEU A 8 2.77 2.70 14.83
CA LEU A 8 3.55 2.72 13.59
C LEU A 8 5.00 2.30 13.81
N ASP A 9 5.62 2.67 14.93
CA ASP A 9 6.97 2.24 15.30
C ASP A 9 7.02 0.73 15.54
N LYS A 10 6.01 0.18 16.20
CA LYS A 10 5.91 -1.28 16.42
C LYS A 10 5.80 -2.04 15.11
N LEU A 11 4.93 -1.60 14.19
CA LEU A 11 4.77 -2.24 12.89
C LEU A 11 6.04 -2.13 12.05
N THR A 12 6.71 -0.98 12.09
CA THR A 12 8.00 -0.77 11.40
C THR A 12 9.07 -1.73 11.93
N ALA A 13 9.18 -1.88 13.25
CA ALA A 13 10.12 -2.83 13.85
C ALA A 13 9.82 -4.27 13.42
N GLN A 14 8.56 -4.65 13.38
CA GLN A 14 8.15 -5.97 12.90
C GLN A 14 8.46 -6.17 11.41
N ALA A 15 8.25 -5.13 10.59
CA ALA A 15 8.59 -5.18 9.16
C ALA A 15 10.10 -5.38 8.95
N LYS A 16 10.93 -4.65 9.68
CA LYS A 16 12.40 -4.79 9.62
C LYS A 16 12.87 -6.19 10.00
N ALA A 17 12.20 -6.82 10.97
CA ALA A 17 12.53 -8.16 11.43
C ALA A 17 11.96 -9.26 10.53
N SER A 18 11.04 -8.94 9.62
CA SER A 18 10.44 -9.90 8.70
C SER A 18 11.38 -10.18 7.52
N PRO A 19 11.52 -11.46 7.09
CA PRO A 19 12.25 -11.76 5.85
C PRO A 19 11.68 -11.07 4.60
N ARG A 20 10.38 -10.73 4.62
CA ARG A 20 9.70 -10.04 3.52
C ARG A 20 9.79 -8.52 3.62
N LEU A 21 10.38 -7.98 4.68
CA LEU A 21 10.54 -6.54 4.95
C LEU A 21 9.19 -5.79 4.96
N ARG A 22 8.13 -6.47 5.39
CA ARG A 22 6.80 -5.88 5.51
C ARG A 22 6.01 -6.54 6.64
N MET A 23 5.07 -5.78 7.20
CA MET A 23 4.15 -6.25 8.22
C MET A 23 2.77 -5.64 8.01
N ASN A 24 1.77 -6.51 7.96
CA ASN A 24 0.36 -6.14 7.80
C ASN A 24 -0.34 -6.16 9.17
N LEU A 25 -1.20 -5.18 9.41
CA LEU A 25 -2.15 -5.19 10.50
C LEU A 25 -3.56 -5.13 9.93
N ASP A 26 -4.30 -6.24 10.02
CA ASP A 26 -5.68 -6.34 9.57
C ASP A 26 -6.60 -5.61 10.56
N LEU A 27 -7.37 -4.66 10.06
CA LEU A 27 -8.29 -3.87 10.88
C LEU A 27 -9.74 -4.36 10.74
N ARG A 28 -9.99 -5.42 9.99
CA ARG A 28 -11.34 -6.01 9.89
C ARG A 28 -11.80 -6.51 11.24
N ASN A 29 -13.12 -6.50 11.47
CA ASN A 29 -13.71 -7.04 12.70
C ASN A 29 -13.59 -8.57 12.77
N SER A 30 -13.59 -9.23 11.60
CA SER A 30 -13.39 -10.67 11.46
C SER A 30 -12.99 -11.01 10.03
N SER A 31 -12.62 -12.25 9.77
CA SER A 31 -12.33 -12.73 8.43
C SER A 31 -13.55 -12.69 7.49
N ALA A 32 -14.76 -12.61 8.04
CA ALA A 32 -15.99 -12.49 7.27
C ALA A 32 -16.36 -11.04 6.93
N ASP A 33 -15.62 -10.06 7.46
CA ASP A 33 -15.87 -8.65 7.21
C ASP A 33 -15.48 -8.32 5.76
N LEU A 34 -16.44 -7.87 4.96
CA LEU A 34 -16.24 -7.53 3.56
C LEU A 34 -15.53 -6.17 3.37
N SER A 35 -15.50 -5.37 4.42
CA SER A 35 -14.82 -4.08 4.40
C SER A 35 -13.33 -4.29 4.72
N GLN A 36 -12.53 -4.58 3.70
CA GLN A 36 -11.09 -4.74 3.89
C GLN A 36 -10.46 -3.39 4.23
N ARG A 37 -9.72 -3.35 5.33
CA ARG A 37 -8.97 -2.19 5.76
C ARG A 37 -7.78 -2.65 6.59
N MET A 38 -6.62 -2.08 6.33
CA MET A 38 -5.38 -2.53 6.94
C MET A 38 -4.31 -1.45 6.98
N LEU A 39 -3.37 -1.63 7.88
CA LEU A 39 -2.09 -0.92 7.85
C LEU A 39 -1.03 -1.85 7.29
N ASN A 40 -0.15 -1.32 6.46
CA ASN A 40 1.04 -2.02 5.97
C ASN A 40 2.28 -1.20 6.26
N ALA A 41 3.18 -1.74 7.05
CA ALA A 41 4.54 -1.22 7.18
C ALA A 41 5.41 -1.86 6.10
N LEU A 42 6.06 -1.05 5.30
CA LEU A 42 6.87 -1.47 4.16
C LEU A 42 8.26 -0.84 4.26
N GLU A 43 9.29 -1.69 4.34
CA GLU A 43 10.67 -1.22 4.31
C GLU A 43 11.21 -1.23 2.87
N PRO A 44 12.17 -0.37 2.54
CA PRO A 44 12.87 -0.45 1.26
C PRO A 44 13.46 -1.85 1.06
N GLY A 45 13.35 -2.39 -0.15
CA GLY A 45 13.73 -3.77 -0.45
C GLY A 45 12.59 -4.76 -0.41
N THR A 46 11.40 -4.38 0.05
CA THR A 46 10.19 -5.20 -0.07
C THR A 46 9.94 -5.52 -1.54
N VAL A 47 9.84 -6.81 -1.87
CA VAL A 47 9.55 -7.26 -3.24
C VAL A 47 8.07 -7.56 -3.34
N LEU A 48 7.37 -6.78 -4.16
CA LEU A 48 5.97 -6.97 -4.48
C LEU A 48 5.85 -7.21 -6.00
N PRO A 49 5.05 -8.20 -6.44
CA PRO A 49 4.84 -8.40 -7.87
C PRO A 49 3.96 -7.29 -8.44
N ILE A 50 4.04 -7.10 -9.76
CA ILE A 50 3.01 -6.36 -10.48
C ILE A 50 1.76 -7.23 -10.45
N HIS A 51 0.66 -6.70 -9.92
CA HIS A 51 -0.57 -7.47 -9.70
C HIS A 51 -1.80 -6.61 -9.90
N ARG A 52 -2.96 -7.25 -9.91
CA ARG A 52 -4.26 -6.57 -9.95
C ARG A 52 -5.26 -7.27 -9.03
N HIS A 53 -6.30 -6.53 -8.67
CA HIS A 53 -7.50 -7.06 -8.01
C HIS A 53 -8.68 -6.91 -8.95
N ARG A 54 -9.27 -8.03 -9.38
CA ARG A 54 -10.35 -7.99 -10.39
C ARG A 54 -11.67 -7.48 -9.85
N THR A 55 -11.95 -7.75 -8.58
CA THR A 55 -13.27 -7.55 -7.99
C THR A 55 -13.35 -6.38 -7.04
N THR A 56 -12.20 -5.82 -6.65
CA THR A 56 -12.15 -4.69 -5.71
C THR A 56 -11.36 -3.54 -6.28
N SER A 57 -11.80 -2.32 -6.00
CA SER A 57 -10.96 -1.14 -6.05
C SER A 57 -10.28 -0.96 -4.71
N GLU A 58 -9.23 -0.14 -4.66
CA GLU A 58 -8.55 0.15 -3.41
C GLU A 58 -8.24 1.63 -3.26
N VAL A 59 -8.12 2.06 -2.01
CA VAL A 59 -7.60 3.36 -1.63
C VAL A 59 -6.31 3.12 -0.86
N VAL A 60 -5.26 3.86 -1.19
CA VAL A 60 -4.02 3.89 -0.45
C VAL A 60 -3.76 5.30 0.06
N VAL A 61 -3.44 5.44 1.35
CA VAL A 61 -3.10 6.71 1.97
C VAL A 61 -1.84 6.54 2.80
N MET A 62 -0.91 7.48 2.66
CA MET A 62 0.35 7.47 3.40
C MET A 62 0.14 8.00 4.80
N LEU A 63 0.46 7.19 5.81
CA LEU A 63 0.49 7.63 7.21
C LEU A 63 1.87 8.13 7.59
N ARG A 64 2.94 7.53 7.03
CA ARG A 64 4.33 7.88 7.30
C ARG A 64 5.18 7.49 6.10
N GLY A 65 6.20 8.30 5.80
CA GLY A 65 7.18 7.97 4.77
C GLY A 65 6.77 8.31 3.36
N ARG A 66 7.45 7.69 2.40
CA ARG A 66 7.27 7.92 0.96
C ARG A 66 7.33 6.62 0.19
N ALA A 67 6.53 6.55 -0.87
CA ALA A 67 6.48 5.41 -1.78
C ALA A 67 6.15 5.88 -3.19
N VAL A 68 6.44 5.05 -4.18
CA VAL A 68 5.97 5.25 -5.54
C VAL A 68 4.94 4.19 -5.87
N GLN A 69 3.77 4.61 -6.33
CA GLN A 69 2.75 3.73 -6.86
C GLN A 69 2.89 3.68 -8.37
N TYR A 70 3.34 2.54 -8.88
CA TYR A 70 3.44 2.31 -10.32
C TYR A 70 2.17 1.69 -10.85
N LEU A 71 1.70 2.18 -12.00
CA LEU A 71 0.59 1.64 -12.76
C LEU A 71 1.09 1.08 -14.08
N TYR A 72 0.47 -0.02 -14.55
CA TYR A 72 0.90 -0.72 -15.75
C TYR A 72 -0.31 -1.04 -16.64
N ASP A 73 -0.04 -1.19 -17.94
CA ASP A 73 -1.03 -1.68 -18.90
C ASP A 73 -1.09 -3.22 -18.94
N GLU A 74 -1.95 -3.77 -19.78
CA GLU A 74 -2.14 -5.22 -19.93
C GLU A 74 -0.88 -5.95 -20.45
N GLN A 75 0.06 -5.22 -21.04
CA GLN A 75 1.34 -5.76 -21.52
C GLN A 75 2.47 -5.60 -20.51
N GLY A 76 2.18 -5.09 -19.31
CA GLY A 76 3.17 -4.89 -18.27
C GLY A 76 4.04 -3.64 -18.48
N ARG A 77 3.64 -2.72 -19.36
CA ARG A 77 4.36 -1.46 -19.56
C ARG A 77 3.86 -0.43 -18.55
N GLU A 78 4.81 0.29 -17.95
CA GLU A 78 4.48 1.37 -17.00
C GLU A 78 3.73 2.49 -17.70
N THR A 79 2.57 2.87 -17.16
CA THR A 79 1.74 3.96 -17.68
C THR A 79 1.75 5.18 -16.78
N ASP A 80 2.06 5.00 -15.49
CA ASP A 80 2.15 6.10 -14.54
C ASP A 80 3.02 5.72 -13.33
N ALA A 81 3.59 6.73 -12.68
CA ALA A 81 4.37 6.59 -11.47
C ALA A 81 4.01 7.76 -10.55
N VAL A 82 3.27 7.48 -9.48
CA VAL A 82 2.76 8.50 -8.58
C VAL A 82 3.57 8.49 -7.28
N LEU A 83 4.21 9.61 -6.96
CA LEU A 83 4.92 9.79 -5.70
C LEU A 83 3.91 10.05 -4.59
N LEU A 84 3.87 9.14 -3.63
CA LEU A 84 3.03 9.23 -2.44
C LEU A 84 3.91 9.64 -1.24
N ALA A 85 3.47 10.64 -0.48
CA ALA A 85 4.20 11.08 0.70
C ALA A 85 3.23 11.53 1.79
N ALA A 86 3.52 11.15 3.03
CA ALA A 86 2.82 11.67 4.18
C ALA A 86 3.09 13.17 4.29
N GLY A 87 2.05 13.96 4.61
CA GLY A 87 2.19 15.41 4.73
C GLY A 87 2.33 16.15 3.39
N ALA A 88 2.09 15.51 2.25
CA ALA A 88 2.26 16.11 0.93
C ALA A 88 1.36 17.33 0.66
N LEU A 89 0.27 17.48 1.41
CA LEU A 89 -0.64 18.62 1.30
C LEU A 89 -0.22 19.80 2.18
N ASP A 90 0.80 19.64 3.02
CA ASP A 90 1.34 20.71 3.85
C ASP A 90 2.25 21.61 2.99
N GLY A 91 2.41 22.89 3.41
CA GLY A 91 3.20 23.88 2.66
C GLY A 91 4.66 23.49 2.40
N ASP A 92 5.23 22.62 3.24
CA ASP A 92 6.60 22.10 3.12
C ASP A 92 6.63 20.71 2.47
N GLY A 93 5.54 20.29 1.82
CA GLY A 93 5.44 18.98 1.17
C GLY A 93 6.41 18.82 0.00
N VAL A 94 6.69 17.56 -0.36
CA VAL A 94 7.55 17.23 -1.49
C VAL A 94 6.85 17.63 -2.80
N PRO A 95 7.49 18.42 -3.67
CA PRO A 95 6.89 18.83 -4.94
C PRO A 95 6.47 17.61 -5.78
N GLY A 96 5.24 17.66 -6.32
CA GLY A 96 4.69 16.59 -7.16
C GLY A 96 4.18 15.39 -6.40
N ALA A 97 4.32 15.33 -5.07
CA ALA A 97 3.79 14.25 -4.25
C ALA A 97 2.34 14.50 -3.86
N VAL A 98 1.61 13.40 -3.66
CA VAL A 98 0.25 13.40 -3.12
C VAL A 98 0.17 12.43 -1.94
N PRO A 99 -0.76 12.62 -0.97
CA PRO A 99 -0.82 11.74 0.19
C PRO A 99 -1.43 10.38 -0.10
N GLY A 100 -2.20 10.22 -1.16
CA GLY A 100 -2.86 8.96 -1.48
C GLY A 100 -3.51 8.97 -2.86
N MET A 101 -4.06 7.82 -3.23
CA MET A 101 -4.78 7.68 -4.49
C MET A 101 -5.72 6.48 -4.44
N THR A 102 -6.60 6.40 -5.42
CA THR A 102 -7.43 5.22 -5.66
C THR A 102 -6.87 4.40 -6.82
N ILE A 103 -7.04 3.09 -6.74
CA ILE A 103 -6.65 2.16 -7.80
C ILE A 103 -7.92 1.38 -8.18
N GLY A 104 -8.33 1.47 -9.45
CA GLY A 104 -9.54 0.84 -9.93
C GLY A 104 -9.44 -0.67 -10.05
N LYS A 105 -10.59 -1.33 -10.18
CA LYS A 105 -10.67 -2.76 -10.43
C LYS A 105 -9.90 -3.13 -11.68
N GLY A 106 -9.09 -4.17 -11.61
CA GLY A 106 -8.35 -4.68 -12.75
C GLY A 106 -7.09 -3.90 -13.12
N GLN A 107 -6.80 -2.79 -12.44
CA GLN A 107 -5.61 -1.98 -12.71
C GLN A 107 -4.35 -2.70 -12.21
N TRP A 108 -3.44 -2.99 -13.13
CA TRP A 108 -2.13 -3.54 -12.79
C TRP A 108 -1.28 -2.50 -12.07
N HIS A 109 -0.69 -2.87 -10.93
CA HIS A 109 0.05 -1.91 -10.10
C HIS A 109 1.09 -2.59 -9.21
N LYS A 110 2.01 -1.77 -8.69
CA LYS A 110 3.02 -2.17 -7.72
C LYS A 110 3.43 -0.95 -6.89
N LEU A 111 3.56 -1.13 -5.59
CA LEU A 111 4.04 -0.10 -4.67
C LEU A 111 5.49 -0.37 -4.28
N VAL A 112 6.32 0.67 -4.26
CA VAL A 112 7.72 0.60 -3.83
C VAL A 112 7.96 1.62 -2.73
N ALA A 113 8.34 1.16 -1.53
CA ALA A 113 8.72 2.05 -0.44
C ALA A 113 10.09 2.70 -0.72
N LEU A 114 10.18 4.01 -0.50
CA LEU A 114 11.41 4.79 -0.76
C LEU A 114 12.25 5.03 0.48
N GLU A 115 11.64 4.95 1.67
CA GLU A 115 12.37 5.20 2.93
C GLU A 115 11.91 4.26 4.04
N SER A 116 12.79 4.05 5.01
CA SER A 116 12.48 3.26 6.21
C SER A 116 11.39 3.93 7.03
N GLY A 117 10.53 3.12 7.64
CA GLY A 117 9.42 3.60 8.44
C GLY A 117 8.18 3.94 7.64
N THR A 118 8.15 3.61 6.36
CA THR A 118 6.96 3.83 5.51
C THR A 118 5.81 2.97 6.00
N VAL A 119 4.67 3.60 6.25
CA VAL A 119 3.41 2.94 6.65
C VAL A 119 2.27 3.52 5.85
N ILE A 120 1.49 2.64 5.24
CA ILE A 120 0.30 2.99 4.47
C ILE A 120 -0.96 2.46 5.13
N PHE A 121 -2.08 3.12 4.89
CA PHE A 121 -3.42 2.62 5.11
C PHE A 121 -4.01 2.20 3.77
N GLU A 122 -4.57 0.99 3.70
CA GLU A 122 -5.28 0.49 2.53
C GLU A 122 -6.71 0.12 2.89
N ALA A 123 -7.64 0.43 1.99
CA ALA A 123 -9.02 -0.02 2.07
C ALA A 123 -9.45 -0.59 0.72
N LYS A 124 -10.23 -1.67 0.76
CA LYS A 124 -10.80 -2.31 -0.44
C LYS A 124 -12.30 -2.54 -0.24
N ASP A 125 -13.06 -2.43 -1.32
CA ASP A 125 -14.51 -2.41 -1.31
C ASP A 125 -15.16 -3.78 -1.49
N GLY A 126 -14.54 -4.83 -1.01
CA GLY A 126 -15.11 -6.18 -1.09
C GLY A 126 -14.29 -7.20 -0.33
N ALA A 127 -14.74 -8.45 -0.38
CA ALA A 127 -14.13 -9.56 0.34
C ALA A 127 -12.68 -9.79 -0.07
N TYR A 128 -11.86 -10.25 0.88
CA TYR A 128 -10.52 -10.72 0.59
C TYR A 128 -10.57 -11.95 -0.32
N LEU A 129 -9.88 -11.85 -1.45
CA LEU A 129 -9.64 -12.97 -2.36
C LEU A 129 -8.14 -13.07 -2.61
N PRO A 130 -7.54 -14.27 -2.42
CA PRO A 130 -6.13 -14.46 -2.75
C PRO A 130 -5.86 -14.15 -4.23
N ILE A 131 -4.72 -13.54 -4.52
CA ILE A 131 -4.30 -13.25 -5.89
C ILE A 131 -3.84 -14.55 -6.55
N GLY A 132 -4.49 -14.94 -7.65
CA GLY A 132 -4.08 -16.07 -8.47
C GLY A 132 -2.97 -15.70 -9.46
N GLU A 133 -2.39 -16.71 -10.12
CA GLU A 133 -1.30 -16.49 -11.08
C GLU A 133 -1.72 -15.62 -12.26
N GLU A 134 -2.98 -15.66 -12.68
CA GLU A 134 -3.53 -14.84 -13.75
C GLU A 134 -3.60 -13.35 -13.39
N ASP A 135 -3.42 -13.00 -12.13
CA ASP A 135 -3.47 -11.63 -11.63
C ASP A 135 -2.09 -11.13 -11.15
N ILE A 136 -1.04 -11.81 -11.57
CA ILE A 136 0.37 -11.46 -11.36
C ILE A 136 1.07 -11.42 -12.71
N LEU A 137 1.79 -10.35 -12.97
CA LEU A 137 2.64 -10.22 -14.16
C LEU A 137 4.07 -10.67 -13.88
#